data_4ee23b68b1eb85fdfe31cbab25d7e15d
#
_entry.id   4ee23b68b1eb85fdfe31cbab25d7e15d
#
_cell.length_a   1.000
_cell.length_b   1.000
_cell.length_c   1.000
_cell.angle_alpha   90.00
_cell.angle_beta   90.00
_cell.angle_gamma   90.00
#
_symmetry.space_group_name_H-M   'P 1'
#
loop_
_entity.id
_entity.type
_entity.pdbx_description
1 polymer ?
#
loop_
_entity_poly.entity_id
_entity_poly.type
_entity_poly.pdbx_seq_one_letter_code
_entity_poly.pdbx_strand_id
1 'polypeptide(L)'
;LLQGYEANAPVMTFHSGMNLHVGDHTFQMIHMPGHTLYQAAILIKEEGVVFTSDNIFHKVHTWLQEADPDRWLASLESLRKLDEEIFVPGHGELCGKDYLDEQGSFVLEWKEYVKDAVDRGMTKDEAVAGLTKMTDRYPMDVEQEGMAPGVMRRNVANLYDYLTGVWSPPA
;
A
#
# COMPACT_ATOMS: atom_id res chain seq x y z
N LEU A 1 -19.72 14.83 8.25
CA LEU A 1 -18.88 15.23 9.38
C LEU A 1 -19.38 14.49 10.62
N LEU A 2 -18.52 13.68 11.23
CA LEU A 2 -18.80 12.92 12.46
C LEU A 2 -18.87 13.88 13.65
N GLN A 3 -20.06 14.33 13.98
CA GLN A 3 -20.29 15.25 15.09
C GLN A 3 -19.99 14.50 16.41
N GLY A 4 -19.02 14.99 17.19
CA GLY A 4 -18.60 14.38 18.45
C GLY A 4 -17.49 13.32 18.33
N TYR A 5 -16.89 13.13 17.15
CA TYR A 5 -15.70 12.27 17.00
C TYR A 5 -14.47 13.00 17.57
N GLU A 6 -13.82 12.35 18.53
CA GLU A 6 -12.49 12.73 19.03
C GLU A 6 -11.49 11.66 18.64
N ALA A 7 -10.44 12.07 17.93
CA ALA A 7 -9.36 11.15 17.58
C ALA A 7 -8.52 10.81 18.82
N ASN A 8 -8.43 9.53 19.14
CA ASN A 8 -7.53 9.07 20.20
C ASN A 8 -6.15 8.77 19.60
N ALA A 9 -5.14 9.54 19.99
CA ALA A 9 -3.76 9.27 19.62
C ALA A 9 -3.27 7.95 20.26
N PRO A 10 -2.38 7.20 19.58
CA PRO A 10 -1.77 6.01 20.17
C PRO A 10 -0.95 6.39 21.41
N VAL A 11 -1.04 5.55 22.45
CA VAL A 11 -0.29 5.74 23.71
C VAL A 11 1.13 5.19 23.64
N MET A 12 1.43 4.35 22.65
CA MET A 12 2.77 3.84 22.35
C MET A 12 3.09 4.07 20.88
N THR A 13 4.31 4.49 20.61
CA THR A 13 4.83 4.66 19.26
C THR A 13 6.20 4.00 19.15
N PHE A 14 6.55 3.59 17.94
CA PHE A 14 7.86 3.06 17.63
C PHE A 14 8.39 3.68 16.32
N HIS A 15 9.71 3.65 16.14
CA HIS A 15 10.33 4.20 14.95
C HIS A 15 10.60 3.14 13.88
N SER A 16 11.33 2.07 14.26
CA SER A 16 11.71 1.01 13.32
C SER A 16 11.00 -0.32 13.59
N GLY A 17 10.69 -0.59 14.83
CA GLY A 17 10.01 -1.81 15.25
C GLY A 17 9.80 -1.90 16.75
N MET A 18 8.94 -2.82 17.15
CA MET A 18 8.60 -3.08 18.56
C MET A 18 8.16 -4.53 18.70
N ASN A 19 8.53 -5.18 19.81
CA ASN A 19 8.01 -6.49 20.17
C ASN A 19 6.99 -6.35 21.31
N LEU A 20 5.83 -6.96 21.13
CA LEU A 20 4.80 -7.09 22.15
C LEU A 20 4.64 -8.58 22.48
N HIS A 21 4.88 -8.93 23.76
CA HIS A 21 4.74 -10.31 24.24
C HIS A 21 3.38 -10.48 24.92
N VAL A 22 2.58 -11.41 24.41
CA VAL A 22 1.25 -11.72 24.94
C VAL A 22 1.09 -13.25 25.03
N GLY A 23 1.05 -13.77 26.26
CA GLY A 23 1.04 -15.21 26.50
C GLY A 23 2.34 -15.84 25.98
N ASP A 24 2.20 -16.83 25.10
CA ASP A 24 3.29 -17.56 24.46
C ASP A 24 3.63 -17.07 23.04
N HIS A 25 3.07 -15.92 22.63
CA HIS A 25 3.30 -15.31 21.33
C HIS A 25 4.06 -13.99 21.42
N THR A 26 4.87 -13.73 20.40
CA THR A 26 5.55 -12.45 20.17
C THR A 26 5.01 -11.81 18.90
N PHE A 27 4.37 -10.65 19.06
CA PHE A 27 3.95 -9.78 17.97
C PHE A 27 5.10 -8.83 17.64
N GLN A 28 5.85 -9.15 16.59
CA GLN A 28 6.95 -8.29 16.15
C GLN A 28 6.43 -7.28 15.12
N MET A 29 6.27 -6.04 15.54
CA MET A 29 5.91 -4.94 14.67
C MET A 29 7.15 -4.42 13.95
N ILE A 30 7.07 -4.28 12.63
CA ILE A 30 8.17 -3.83 11.76
C ILE A 30 7.67 -2.68 10.91
N HIS A 31 8.35 -1.54 10.94
CA HIS A 31 8.02 -0.41 10.07
C HIS A 31 8.25 -0.80 8.60
N MET A 32 7.20 -0.79 7.81
CA MET A 32 7.17 -1.20 6.41
C MET A 32 6.41 -0.15 5.57
N PRO A 33 7.02 1.03 5.33
CA PRO A 33 6.35 2.10 4.59
C PRO A 33 6.10 1.71 3.14
N GLY A 34 4.97 2.15 2.58
CA GLY A 34 4.60 1.83 1.20
C GLY A 34 3.27 2.45 0.83
N HIS A 35 2.17 1.76 1.12
CA HIS A 35 0.82 2.29 0.95
C HIS A 35 0.63 3.60 1.71
N THR A 36 1.15 3.68 2.93
CA THR A 36 1.38 4.92 3.67
C THR A 36 2.79 4.94 4.27
N LEU A 37 3.27 6.10 4.71
CA LEU A 37 4.60 6.24 5.32
C LEU A 37 4.70 5.60 6.70
N TYR A 38 3.58 5.45 7.39
CA TYR A 38 3.51 4.92 8.76
C TYR A 38 3.08 3.47 8.82
N GLN A 39 3.02 2.80 7.67
CA GLN A 39 2.64 1.40 7.55
C GLN A 39 3.57 0.50 8.37
N ALA A 40 3.02 -0.53 8.99
CA ALA A 40 3.76 -1.56 9.69
C ALA A 40 3.26 -2.95 9.32
N ALA A 41 4.15 -3.92 9.28
CA ALA A 41 3.81 -5.33 9.29
C ALA A 41 3.91 -5.89 10.71
N ILE A 42 3.14 -6.94 11.01
CA ILE A 42 3.19 -7.66 12.27
C ILE A 42 3.52 -9.12 11.98
N LEU A 43 4.67 -9.55 12.46
CA LEU A 43 5.15 -10.92 12.33
C LEU A 43 4.86 -11.69 13.61
N ILE A 44 4.28 -12.88 13.48
CA ILE A 44 4.05 -13.84 14.56
C ILE A 44 4.78 -15.14 14.16
N LYS A 45 6.04 -15.27 14.59
CA LYS A 45 6.90 -16.40 14.21
C LYS A 45 6.38 -17.73 14.68
N GLU A 46 5.78 -17.77 15.85
CA GLU A 46 5.21 -18.97 16.46
C GLU A 46 4.12 -19.58 15.58
N GLU A 47 3.45 -18.74 14.79
CA GLU A 47 2.37 -19.15 13.86
C GLU A 47 2.82 -19.17 12.38
N GLY A 48 4.01 -18.68 12.07
CA GLY A 48 4.50 -18.60 10.68
C GLY A 48 3.71 -17.60 9.83
N VAL A 49 3.16 -16.54 10.44
CA VAL A 49 2.21 -15.61 9.81
C VAL A 49 2.74 -14.17 9.84
N VAL A 50 2.49 -13.44 8.75
CA VAL A 50 2.77 -11.99 8.63
C VAL A 50 1.50 -11.23 8.28
N PHE A 51 1.07 -10.33 9.13
CA PHE A 51 0.04 -9.33 8.81
C PHE A 51 0.72 -8.16 8.10
N THR A 52 0.38 -7.93 6.85
CA THR A 52 1.07 -6.94 6.00
C THR A 52 0.38 -5.60 5.94
N SER A 53 -0.82 -5.50 6.54
CA SER A 53 -1.68 -4.34 6.36
C SER A 53 -1.84 -4.04 4.86
N ASP A 54 -2.05 -2.79 4.48
CA ASP A 54 -2.33 -2.38 3.09
C ASP A 54 -1.07 -2.33 2.19
N ASN A 55 0.02 -3.00 2.59
CA ASN A 55 1.11 -3.30 1.68
C ASN A 55 0.80 -4.46 0.73
N ILE A 56 -0.26 -5.24 1.01
CA ILE A 56 -0.81 -6.24 0.09
C ILE A 56 -2.32 -6.04 -0.06
N PHE A 57 -2.75 -5.98 -1.32
CA PHE A 57 -4.14 -6.00 -1.78
C PHE A 57 -4.32 -7.27 -2.62
N HIS A 58 -4.71 -8.38 -1.98
CA HIS A 58 -4.75 -9.67 -2.67
C HIS A 58 -5.93 -9.78 -3.62
N LYS A 59 -5.64 -9.65 -4.94
CA LYS A 59 -6.61 -9.72 -6.05
C LYS A 59 -7.74 -8.69 -5.99
N VAL A 60 -7.51 -7.59 -5.29
CA VAL A 60 -8.38 -6.42 -5.28
C VAL A 60 -7.59 -5.18 -5.71
N HIS A 61 -8.31 -4.11 -6.11
CA HIS A 61 -7.68 -2.91 -6.63
C HIS A 61 -6.84 -2.19 -5.57
N THR A 62 -5.58 -1.98 -5.89
CA THR A 62 -4.60 -1.35 -4.99
C THR A 62 -4.76 0.18 -4.94
N TRP A 63 -4.77 0.73 -3.75
CA TRP A 63 -4.86 2.16 -3.51
C TRP A 63 -3.47 2.77 -3.39
N LEU A 64 -3.14 3.73 -4.28
CA LEU A 64 -1.82 4.41 -4.34
C LEU A 64 -1.92 5.89 -3.96
N GLN A 65 -3.05 6.34 -3.44
CA GLN A 65 -3.35 7.77 -3.26
C GLN A 65 -2.49 8.50 -2.22
N GLU A 66 -1.79 7.78 -1.35
CA GLU A 66 -0.84 8.31 -0.36
C GLU A 66 0.50 7.55 -0.40
N ALA A 67 0.68 6.70 -1.41
CA ALA A 67 1.79 5.80 -1.49
C ALA A 67 3.11 6.50 -1.83
N ASP A 68 4.18 5.98 -1.22
CA ASP A 68 5.54 6.11 -1.72
C ASP A 68 5.90 4.81 -2.46
N PRO A 69 5.85 4.79 -3.79
CA PRO A 69 6.00 3.56 -4.56
C PRO A 69 7.39 2.93 -4.41
N ASP A 70 8.45 3.72 -4.23
CA ASP A 70 9.80 3.18 -4.10
C ASP A 70 10.01 2.53 -2.72
N ARG A 71 9.51 3.15 -1.67
CA ARG A 71 9.51 2.53 -0.33
C ARG A 71 8.61 1.29 -0.28
N TRP A 72 7.50 1.30 -1.02
CA TRP A 72 6.63 0.13 -1.09
C TRP A 72 7.34 -1.07 -1.69
N LEU A 73 8.00 -0.88 -2.84
CA LEU A 73 8.79 -1.94 -3.46
C LEU A 73 9.91 -2.46 -2.54
N ALA A 74 10.58 -1.57 -1.81
CA ALA A 74 11.58 -1.95 -0.82
C ALA A 74 10.98 -2.74 0.36
N SER A 75 9.78 -2.40 0.81
CA SER A 75 9.05 -3.13 1.85
C SER A 75 8.63 -4.51 1.38
N LEU A 76 8.11 -4.66 0.14
CA LEU A 76 7.78 -5.96 -0.44
C LEU A 76 9.01 -6.86 -0.54
N GLU A 77 10.16 -6.30 -0.94
CA GLU A 77 11.42 -7.04 -0.96
C GLU A 77 11.91 -7.44 0.44
N SER A 78 11.60 -6.64 1.46
CA SER A 78 11.89 -6.97 2.86
C SER A 78 10.98 -8.10 3.36
N LEU A 79 9.69 -8.07 3.01
CA LEU A 79 8.75 -9.16 3.30
C LEU A 79 9.18 -10.48 2.63
N ARG A 80 9.71 -10.42 1.41
CA ARG A 80 10.20 -11.60 0.68
C ARG A 80 11.32 -12.35 1.42
N LYS A 81 12.15 -11.64 2.19
CA LYS A 81 13.29 -12.19 2.93
C LYS A 81 12.91 -12.84 4.25
N LEU A 82 11.65 -12.70 4.67
CA LEU A 82 11.15 -13.40 5.85
C LEU A 82 11.03 -14.90 5.56
N ASP A 83 11.11 -15.72 6.60
CA ASP A 83 10.96 -17.18 6.47
C ASP A 83 9.50 -17.61 6.35
N GLU A 84 8.58 -16.76 6.78
CA GLU A 84 7.14 -17.02 6.83
C GLU A 84 6.55 -17.07 5.41
N GLU A 85 5.56 -17.98 5.23
CA GLU A 85 4.91 -18.23 3.94
C GLU A 85 3.44 -17.78 3.90
N ILE A 86 2.84 -17.47 5.05
CA ILE A 86 1.43 -17.05 5.14
C ILE A 86 1.36 -15.55 5.36
N PHE A 87 0.74 -14.86 4.42
CA PHE A 87 0.54 -13.42 4.47
C PHE A 87 -0.94 -13.08 4.63
N VAL A 88 -1.23 -12.24 5.63
CA VAL A 88 -2.56 -11.68 5.88
C VAL A 88 -2.56 -10.26 5.33
N PRO A 89 -3.18 -10.03 4.15
CA PRO A 89 -3.23 -8.71 3.54
C PRO A 89 -4.19 -7.77 4.26
N GLY A 90 -4.08 -6.46 3.99
CA GLY A 90 -5.08 -5.49 4.45
C GLY A 90 -6.41 -5.65 3.72
N HIS A 91 -6.36 -6.09 2.46
CA HIS A 91 -7.53 -6.32 1.60
C HIS A 91 -7.41 -7.63 0.82
N GLY A 92 -8.55 -8.30 0.64
CA GLY A 92 -8.64 -9.59 -0.03
C GLY A 92 -8.38 -10.77 0.90
N GLU A 93 -8.15 -11.95 0.33
CA GLU A 93 -7.96 -13.20 1.09
C GLU A 93 -6.49 -13.43 1.44
N LEU A 94 -6.21 -14.43 2.30
CA LEU A 94 -4.85 -14.87 2.61
C LEU A 94 -4.08 -15.22 1.33
N CYS A 95 -2.78 -14.94 1.32
CA CYS A 95 -1.92 -15.26 0.19
C CYS A 95 -0.57 -15.82 0.64
N GLY A 96 0.16 -16.33 -0.33
CA GLY A 96 1.53 -16.79 -0.15
C GLY A 96 2.54 -15.71 -0.55
N LYS A 97 3.80 -16.02 -0.35
CA LYS A 97 4.95 -15.16 -0.69
C LYS A 97 5.05 -14.83 -2.19
N ASP A 98 4.55 -15.72 -3.05
CA ASP A 98 4.49 -15.54 -4.50
C ASP A 98 3.69 -14.31 -4.92
N TYR A 99 2.68 -13.92 -4.11
CA TYR A 99 1.87 -12.74 -4.41
C TYR A 99 2.63 -11.40 -4.23
N LEU A 100 3.76 -11.38 -3.54
CA LEU A 100 4.59 -10.18 -3.40
C LEU A 100 5.08 -9.66 -4.77
N ASP A 101 5.38 -10.55 -5.72
CA ASP A 101 5.76 -10.20 -7.09
C ASP A 101 4.60 -9.56 -7.84
N GLU A 102 3.42 -10.11 -7.68
CA GLU A 102 2.20 -9.59 -8.30
C GLU A 102 1.87 -8.19 -7.77
N GLN A 103 1.92 -7.99 -6.46
CA GLN A 103 1.72 -6.68 -5.84
C GLN A 103 2.78 -5.66 -6.31
N GLY A 104 4.06 -6.06 -6.35
CA GLY A 104 5.14 -5.21 -6.83
C GLY A 104 4.98 -4.84 -8.31
N SER A 105 4.60 -5.80 -9.15
CA SER A 105 4.31 -5.58 -10.56
C SER A 105 3.19 -4.57 -10.77
N PHE A 106 2.15 -4.63 -9.95
CA PHE A 106 1.05 -3.67 -10.00
C PHE A 106 1.52 -2.24 -9.68
N VAL A 107 2.30 -2.06 -8.61
CA VAL A 107 2.86 -0.76 -8.23
C VAL A 107 3.76 -0.20 -9.33
N LEU A 108 4.63 -1.03 -9.92
CA LEU A 108 5.51 -0.65 -11.02
C LEU A 108 4.74 -0.25 -12.27
N GLU A 109 3.74 -1.02 -12.66
CA GLU A 109 2.92 -0.73 -13.86
C GLU A 109 2.24 0.65 -13.76
N TRP A 110 1.67 0.98 -12.61
CA TRP A 110 1.08 2.29 -12.39
C TRP A 110 2.13 3.41 -12.40
N LYS A 111 3.27 3.19 -11.75
CA LYS A 111 4.37 4.15 -11.73
C LYS A 111 4.89 4.43 -13.14
N GLU A 112 5.13 3.39 -13.96
CA GLU A 112 5.61 3.53 -15.34
C GLU A 112 4.57 4.20 -16.25
N TYR A 113 3.29 3.90 -16.09
CA TYR A 113 2.22 4.57 -16.81
C TYR A 113 2.23 6.08 -16.57
N VAL A 114 2.31 6.51 -15.30
CA VAL A 114 2.33 7.93 -14.97
C VAL A 114 3.64 8.56 -15.36
N LYS A 115 4.77 7.83 -15.27
CA LYS A 115 6.07 8.29 -15.73
C LYS A 115 6.07 8.58 -17.24
N ASP A 116 5.47 7.72 -18.06
CA ASP A 116 5.33 7.98 -19.51
C ASP A 116 4.57 9.29 -19.78
N ALA A 117 3.49 9.54 -19.03
CA ALA A 117 2.73 10.77 -19.14
C ALA A 117 3.59 12.02 -18.78
N VAL A 118 4.36 11.95 -17.71
CA VAL A 118 5.29 13.02 -17.29
C VAL A 118 6.38 13.23 -18.35
N ASP A 119 7.01 12.17 -18.84
CA ASP A 119 8.08 12.25 -19.85
C ASP A 119 7.59 12.85 -21.19
N ARG A 120 6.31 12.67 -21.50
CA ARG A 120 5.65 13.27 -22.67
C ARG A 120 5.20 14.71 -22.43
N GLY A 121 5.43 15.27 -21.26
CA GLY A 121 5.05 16.63 -20.90
C GLY A 121 3.54 16.83 -20.69
N MET A 122 2.78 15.76 -20.43
CA MET A 122 1.36 15.88 -20.11
C MET A 122 1.18 16.55 -18.74
N THR A 123 0.15 17.34 -18.62
CA THR A 123 -0.28 17.88 -17.33
C THR A 123 -0.88 16.77 -16.46
N LYS A 124 -0.96 17.01 -15.15
CA LYS A 124 -1.61 16.09 -14.23
C LYS A 124 -3.06 15.77 -14.64
N ASP A 125 -3.81 16.78 -15.04
CA ASP A 125 -5.20 16.60 -15.48
C ASP A 125 -5.32 15.76 -16.74
N GLU A 126 -4.40 15.93 -17.69
CA GLU A 126 -4.33 15.10 -18.90
C GLU A 126 -3.95 13.64 -18.59
N ALA A 127 -2.99 13.44 -17.68
CA ALA A 127 -2.61 12.11 -17.20
C ALA A 127 -3.81 11.41 -16.51
N VAL A 128 -4.50 12.11 -15.63
CA VAL A 128 -5.71 11.62 -14.95
C VAL A 128 -6.83 11.29 -15.95
N ALA A 129 -7.04 12.13 -16.97
CA ALA A 129 -8.07 11.90 -18.00
C ALA A 129 -7.75 10.70 -18.91
N GLY A 130 -6.45 10.42 -19.14
CA GLY A 130 -5.99 9.28 -19.93
C GLY A 130 -6.15 7.90 -19.27
N LEU A 131 -6.64 7.85 -18.06
CA LEU A 131 -6.65 6.70 -17.15
C LEU A 131 -7.54 5.53 -17.53
N THR A 132 -8.41 5.69 -18.53
CA THR A 132 -9.41 4.68 -18.89
C THR A 132 -8.83 3.32 -19.34
N LYS A 133 -7.50 3.21 -19.42
CA LYS A 133 -6.83 1.99 -19.90
C LYS A 133 -6.25 1.09 -18.79
N MET A 134 -6.24 1.53 -17.53
CA MET A 134 -5.59 0.78 -16.41
C MET A 134 -6.58 0.21 -15.39
N THR A 135 -7.86 0.19 -15.71
CA THR A 135 -8.93 0.01 -14.73
C THR A 135 -9.33 -1.44 -14.45
N ASP A 136 -8.81 -2.42 -15.21
CA ASP A 136 -9.49 -3.72 -15.30
C ASP A 136 -8.72 -4.90 -14.73
N ARG A 137 -7.54 -4.68 -14.10
CA ARG A 137 -6.74 -5.81 -13.60
C ARG A 137 -7.40 -6.51 -12.43
N TYR A 138 -7.91 -5.74 -11.46
CA TYR A 138 -8.58 -6.27 -10.27
C TYR A 138 -9.84 -5.46 -9.93
N PRO A 139 -10.90 -6.12 -9.44
CA PRO A 139 -12.09 -5.43 -8.95
C PRO A 139 -11.76 -4.60 -7.70
N MET A 140 -12.61 -3.66 -7.38
CA MET A 140 -12.60 -3.04 -6.05
C MET A 140 -12.94 -4.10 -5.00
N ASP A 141 -12.49 -3.87 -3.76
CA ASP A 141 -12.88 -4.72 -2.64
C ASP A 141 -14.39 -4.63 -2.36
N VAL A 142 -14.90 -5.59 -1.61
CA VAL A 142 -16.32 -5.69 -1.26
C VAL A 142 -16.83 -4.37 -0.66
N GLU A 143 -17.99 -3.92 -1.12
CA GLU A 143 -18.63 -2.65 -0.73
C GLU A 143 -17.91 -1.37 -1.19
N GLN A 144 -16.84 -1.48 -1.98
CA GLN A 144 -16.07 -0.33 -2.47
C GLN A 144 -16.24 -0.08 -3.98
N GLU A 145 -17.07 -0.83 -4.69
CA GLU A 145 -17.20 -0.81 -6.15
C GLU A 145 -17.52 0.59 -6.70
N GLY A 146 -18.34 1.35 -5.98
CA GLY A 146 -18.69 2.73 -6.34
C GLY A 146 -17.53 3.74 -6.20
N MET A 147 -16.45 3.36 -5.54
CA MET A 147 -15.30 4.24 -5.29
C MET A 147 -14.25 4.19 -6.41
N ALA A 148 -14.29 3.18 -7.28
CA ALA A 148 -13.27 2.94 -8.32
C ALA A 148 -12.86 4.20 -9.11
N PRO A 149 -13.76 5.01 -9.68
CA PRO A 149 -13.34 6.18 -10.46
C PRO A 149 -12.60 7.24 -9.63
N GLY A 150 -12.93 7.35 -8.35
CA GLY A 150 -12.27 8.27 -7.43
C GLY A 150 -10.88 7.79 -7.02
N VAL A 151 -10.75 6.51 -6.69
CA VAL A 151 -9.49 5.87 -6.32
C VAL A 151 -8.49 5.96 -7.47
N MET A 152 -8.89 5.60 -8.68
CA MET A 152 -8.04 5.64 -9.86
C MET A 152 -7.49 7.02 -10.15
N ARG A 153 -8.34 8.05 -10.12
CA ARG A 153 -7.90 9.43 -10.28
C ARG A 153 -6.87 9.85 -9.24
N ARG A 154 -7.08 9.47 -7.97
CA ARG A 154 -6.14 9.79 -6.89
C ARG A 154 -4.83 9.03 -7.02
N ASN A 155 -4.88 7.76 -7.44
CA ASN A 155 -3.68 6.97 -7.72
C ASN A 155 -2.77 7.69 -8.72
N VAL A 156 -3.31 8.12 -9.87
CA VAL A 156 -2.54 8.85 -10.87
C VAL A 156 -2.08 10.21 -10.36
N ALA A 157 -2.96 10.97 -9.71
CA ALA A 157 -2.62 12.28 -9.21
C ALA A 157 -1.47 12.21 -8.19
N ASN A 158 -1.49 11.26 -7.26
CA ASN A 158 -0.43 11.06 -6.29
C ASN A 158 0.90 10.65 -6.95
N LEU A 159 0.85 9.68 -7.86
CA LEU A 159 2.05 9.25 -8.59
C LEU A 159 2.64 10.37 -9.46
N TYR A 160 1.79 11.20 -10.07
CA TYR A 160 2.23 12.37 -10.82
C TYR A 160 2.96 13.37 -9.92
N ASP A 161 2.39 13.70 -8.78
CA ASP A 161 3.00 14.59 -7.79
C ASP A 161 4.32 14.02 -7.25
N TYR A 162 4.36 12.70 -6.99
CA TYR A 162 5.56 12.00 -6.57
C TYR A 162 6.67 12.10 -7.62
N LEU A 163 6.38 11.81 -8.88
CA LEU A 163 7.36 11.78 -9.98
C LEU A 163 7.84 13.19 -10.38
N THR A 164 7.03 14.21 -10.17
CA THR A 164 7.40 15.63 -10.46
C THR A 164 8.00 16.35 -9.27
N GLY A 165 8.14 15.68 -8.12
CA GLY A 165 8.73 16.25 -6.89
C GLY A 165 7.83 17.28 -6.19
N VAL A 166 6.54 17.33 -6.53
CA VAL A 166 5.53 18.14 -5.85
C VAL A 166 5.01 17.43 -4.59
N TRP A 167 5.00 16.08 -4.62
CA TRP A 167 4.58 15.27 -3.49
C TRP A 167 5.59 15.40 -2.35
N SER A 168 5.09 15.67 -1.16
CA SER A 168 5.86 15.60 0.08
C SER A 168 5.13 14.68 1.04
N PRO A 169 5.83 13.74 1.68
CA PRO A 169 5.22 12.94 2.73
C PRO A 169 4.69 13.85 3.84
N PRO A 170 3.56 13.52 4.46
CA PRO A 170 3.12 14.21 5.65
C PRO A 170 4.20 14.14 6.73
N ALA A 171 4.38 15.25 7.45
CA ALA A 171 5.41 15.41 8.48
C ALA A 171 5.15 14.52 9.72
#